data_e9c7385a14b9cb078380a5aee8000828
#
_entry.id   e9c7385a14b9cb078380a5aee8000828
#
_cell.length_a   1.000
_cell.length_b   1.000
_cell.length_c   1.000
_cell.angle_alpha   90.00
_cell.angle_beta   90.00
_cell.angle_gamma   90.00
#
_symmetry.space_group_name_H-M   'P 1'
#
loop_
_entity.id
_entity.type
_entity.pdbx_description
1 polymer ?
#
loop_
_entity_poly.entity_id
_entity_poly.type
_entity_poly.pdbx_seq_one_letter_code
_entity_poly.pdbx_strand_id
1 'polypeptide(L)'
;MAVSEQPTGIDELLERVREGLDRVEPPEAFEAAADGALLVDIRYAALRDRDGLIPGALVVERNELEWRLDPLGSHRAPEATGHDLRVVVVCDEGYASSLAAASLRQLGLHRATDLVGGFQAWRAQGLPVRVPETAE
;
A
#
# COMPACT_ATOMS: atom_id res chain seq x y z
N MET A 1 -29.77 5.58 5.96
CA MET A 1 -29.46 4.24 5.51
C MET A 1 -29.26 3.32 6.70
N ALA A 2 -29.93 2.19 6.70
CA ALA A 2 -29.81 1.25 7.81
C ALA A 2 -28.45 0.57 7.76
N VAL A 3 -27.77 0.53 8.91
CA VAL A 3 -26.55 -0.27 9.06
C VAL A 3 -26.97 -1.72 9.17
N SER A 4 -26.25 -2.60 8.49
CA SER A 4 -26.53 -4.02 8.60
C SER A 4 -26.36 -4.46 10.07
N GLU A 5 -27.36 -5.16 10.59
CA GLU A 5 -27.30 -5.71 11.94
C GLU A 5 -26.49 -7.01 11.99
N GLN A 6 -26.19 -7.59 10.83
CA GLN A 6 -25.41 -8.81 10.75
C GLN A 6 -23.92 -8.50 10.85
N PRO A 7 -23.18 -9.23 11.69
CA PRO A 7 -21.73 -9.08 11.72
C PRO A 7 -21.11 -9.40 10.36
N THR A 8 -20.06 -8.66 10.02
CA THR A 8 -19.28 -8.92 8.81
C THR A 8 -17.90 -9.41 9.24
N GLY A 9 -17.49 -10.58 8.75
CA GLY A 9 -16.15 -11.07 9.02
C GLY A 9 -15.12 -10.33 8.18
N ILE A 10 -13.86 -10.41 8.61
CA ILE A 10 -12.77 -9.72 7.91
C ILE A 10 -12.62 -10.18 6.47
N ASP A 11 -12.81 -11.46 6.20
CA ASP A 11 -12.66 -11.98 4.84
C ASP A 11 -13.74 -11.41 3.91
N GLU A 12 -14.96 -11.29 4.40
CA GLU A 12 -16.06 -10.69 3.64
C GLU A 12 -15.81 -9.19 3.42
N LEU A 13 -15.30 -8.49 4.43
CA LEU A 13 -14.96 -7.08 4.29
C LEU A 13 -13.88 -6.88 3.23
N LEU A 14 -12.84 -7.72 3.25
CA LEU A 14 -11.78 -7.66 2.24
C LEU A 14 -12.34 -7.89 0.83
N GLU A 15 -13.22 -8.86 0.68
CA GLU A 15 -13.82 -9.15 -0.61
C GLU A 15 -14.58 -7.94 -1.16
N ARG A 16 -15.38 -7.29 -0.32
CA ARG A 16 -16.11 -6.07 -0.71
C ARG A 16 -15.19 -4.93 -1.09
N VAL A 17 -14.17 -4.69 -0.27
CA VAL A 17 -13.21 -3.61 -0.49
C VAL A 17 -12.46 -3.83 -1.79
N ARG A 18 -12.05 -5.05 -2.05
CA ARG A 18 -11.27 -5.40 -3.23
C ARG A 18 -12.05 -5.26 -4.54
N GLU A 19 -13.38 -5.32 -4.49
CA GLU A 19 -14.20 -5.08 -5.68
C GLU A 19 -13.96 -3.70 -6.28
N GLY A 20 -13.63 -2.72 -5.45
CA GLY A 20 -13.35 -1.36 -5.89
C GLY A 20 -11.88 -1.07 -6.21
N LEU A 21 -11.01 -2.05 -6.11
CA LEU A 21 -9.58 -1.87 -6.31
C LEU A 21 -9.11 -2.62 -7.57
N ASP A 22 -8.31 -1.95 -8.38
CA ASP A 22 -7.62 -2.59 -9.49
C ASP A 22 -6.28 -3.14 -8.98
N ARG A 23 -6.33 -4.19 -8.18
CA ARG A 23 -5.16 -4.75 -7.51
C ARG A 23 -4.12 -5.19 -8.53
N VAL A 24 -2.84 -4.99 -8.18
CA VAL A 24 -1.76 -5.28 -9.11
C VAL A 24 -0.88 -6.42 -8.60
N GLU A 25 -0.42 -7.23 -9.54
CA GLU A 25 0.56 -8.27 -9.27
C GLU A 25 1.96 -7.65 -9.18
N PRO A 26 2.93 -8.32 -8.53
CA PRO A 26 4.26 -7.75 -8.36
C PRO A 26 4.96 -7.27 -9.64
N PRO A 27 4.97 -8.03 -10.76
CA PRO A 27 5.60 -7.52 -11.98
C PRO A 27 4.94 -6.25 -12.50
N GLU A 28 3.62 -6.17 -12.42
CA GLU A 28 2.87 -4.98 -12.85
C GLU A 28 3.18 -3.79 -11.95
N ALA A 29 3.29 -4.01 -10.64
CA ALA A 29 3.65 -2.95 -9.70
C ALA A 29 5.06 -2.42 -9.96
N PHE A 30 5.98 -3.32 -10.29
CA PHE A 30 7.34 -2.95 -10.63
C PHE A 30 7.38 -2.04 -11.87
N GLU A 31 6.63 -2.41 -12.91
CA GLU A 31 6.53 -1.60 -14.12
C GLU A 31 5.84 -0.26 -13.84
N ALA A 32 4.78 -0.27 -13.04
CA ALA A 32 4.07 0.95 -12.68
C ALA A 32 4.98 1.94 -11.94
N ALA A 33 5.82 1.44 -11.04
CA ALA A 33 6.76 2.29 -10.31
C ALA A 33 7.77 2.94 -11.26
N ALA A 34 8.21 2.22 -12.29
CA ALA A 34 9.10 2.78 -13.31
C ALA A 34 8.40 3.89 -14.11
N ASP A 35 7.08 3.84 -14.21
CA ASP A 35 6.26 4.83 -14.92
C ASP A 35 5.70 5.93 -14.02
N GLY A 36 6.21 6.04 -12.79
CA GLY A 36 5.86 7.14 -11.89
C GLY A 36 4.87 6.81 -10.79
N ALA A 37 4.40 5.56 -10.68
CA ALA A 37 3.56 5.17 -9.56
C ALA A 37 4.37 5.17 -8.26
N LEU A 38 3.73 5.49 -7.15
CA LEU A 38 4.36 5.48 -5.84
C LEU A 38 4.02 4.18 -5.13
N LEU A 39 5.03 3.40 -4.80
CA LEU A 39 4.87 2.23 -3.93
C LEU A 39 4.99 2.73 -2.49
N VAL A 40 4.02 2.38 -1.65
CA VAL A 40 3.99 2.80 -0.25
C VAL A 40 3.98 1.57 0.64
N ASP A 41 5.06 1.40 1.41
CA ASP A 41 5.27 0.25 2.28
C ASP A 41 4.75 0.57 3.67
N ILE A 42 3.70 -0.15 4.10
CA ILE A 42 3.08 0.06 5.41
C ILE A 42 3.41 -1.04 6.43
N ARG A 43 4.43 -1.86 6.13
CA ARG A 43 4.83 -2.94 7.06
C ARG A 43 5.44 -2.39 8.33
N TYR A 44 5.41 -3.21 9.39
CA TYR A 44 6.13 -2.90 10.64
C TYR A 44 7.64 -2.82 10.38
N ALA A 45 8.33 -2.01 11.16
CA ALA A 45 9.79 -1.91 11.08
C ALA A 45 10.46 -3.27 11.24
N ALA A 46 9.97 -4.12 12.15
CA ALA A 46 10.54 -5.44 12.36
C ALA A 46 10.53 -6.31 11.09
N LEU A 47 9.46 -6.22 10.30
CA LEU A 47 9.37 -6.97 9.04
C LEU A 47 10.33 -6.40 8.00
N ARG A 48 10.44 -5.08 7.91
CA ARG A 48 11.39 -4.43 6.99
C ARG A 48 12.83 -4.78 7.34
N ASP A 49 13.14 -4.80 8.64
CA ASP A 49 14.48 -5.14 9.10
C ASP A 49 14.84 -6.58 8.81
N ARG A 50 13.86 -7.48 8.93
CA ARG A 50 14.07 -8.91 8.66
C ARG A 50 14.22 -9.21 7.19
N ASP A 51 13.33 -8.64 6.34
CA ASP A 51 13.17 -9.07 4.96
C ASP A 51 13.68 -8.07 3.92
N GLY A 52 13.99 -6.85 4.33
CA GLY A 52 14.47 -5.83 3.40
C GLY A 52 13.39 -4.88 2.92
N LEU A 53 13.77 -4.01 2.01
CA LEU A 53 12.96 -2.91 1.51
C LEU A 53 12.82 -3.00 -0.01
N ILE A 54 11.72 -2.49 -0.54
CA ILE A 54 11.58 -2.29 -1.98
C ILE A 54 12.29 -0.98 -2.33
N PRO A 55 13.30 -1.00 -3.21
CA PRO A 55 14.00 0.23 -3.59
C PRO A 55 13.02 1.28 -4.14
N GLY A 56 13.13 2.49 -3.67
CA GLY A 56 12.29 3.60 -4.12
C GLY A 56 10.90 3.68 -3.48
N ALA A 57 10.50 2.69 -2.70
CA ALA A 57 9.21 2.75 -2.01
C ALA A 57 9.25 3.74 -0.86
N LEU A 58 8.15 4.46 -0.66
CA LEU A 58 7.98 5.33 0.48
C LEU A 58 7.50 4.50 1.68
N VAL A 59 8.22 4.58 2.79
CA VAL A 59 7.81 3.88 4.01
C VAL A 59 6.91 4.81 4.82
N VAL A 60 5.69 4.36 5.12
CA VAL A 60 4.74 5.13 5.92
C VAL A 60 4.08 4.16 6.90
N GLU A 61 4.09 4.50 8.18
CA GLU A 61 3.38 3.70 9.18
C GLU A 61 1.88 3.70 8.88
N ARG A 62 1.22 2.53 9.04
CA ARG A 62 -0.20 2.41 8.70
C ARG A 62 -1.07 3.47 9.37
N ASN A 63 -0.80 3.78 10.63
CA ASN A 63 -1.59 4.75 11.39
C ASN A 63 -1.31 6.22 11.02
N GLU A 64 -0.36 6.48 10.14
CA GLU A 64 -0.08 7.82 9.63
C GLU A 64 -0.43 7.96 8.15
N LEU A 65 -0.84 6.87 7.51
CA LEU A 65 -0.95 6.79 6.05
C LEU A 65 -1.84 7.89 5.47
N GLU A 66 -3.05 8.06 5.98
CA GLU A 66 -4.00 9.03 5.45
C GLU A 66 -3.45 10.46 5.53
N TRP A 67 -2.80 10.79 6.65
CA TRP A 67 -2.22 12.12 6.84
C TRP A 67 -1.02 12.37 5.92
N ARG A 68 -0.24 11.34 5.66
CA ARG A 68 0.94 11.48 4.81
C ARG A 68 0.62 11.47 3.32
N LEU A 69 -0.46 10.82 2.93
CA LEU A 69 -0.83 10.69 1.51
C LEU A 69 -1.93 11.66 1.06
N ASP A 70 -2.57 12.37 1.98
CA ASP A 70 -3.61 13.34 1.62
C ASP A 70 -2.99 14.57 0.97
N PRO A 71 -3.23 14.80 -0.35
CA PRO A 71 -2.64 15.97 -1.03
C PRO A 71 -3.12 17.31 -0.48
N LEU A 72 -4.25 17.32 0.24
CA LEU A 72 -4.80 18.55 0.85
C LEU A 72 -4.34 18.74 2.29
N GLY A 73 -3.61 17.78 2.84
CA GLY A 73 -3.25 17.79 4.25
C GLY A 73 -1.96 18.57 4.52
N SER A 74 -1.88 19.14 5.73
CA SER A 74 -0.69 19.88 6.17
C SER A 74 0.49 18.97 6.53
N HIS A 75 0.24 17.67 6.66
CA HIS A 75 1.27 16.69 7.03
C HIS A 75 1.66 15.77 5.87
N ARG A 76 1.29 16.15 4.66
CA ARG A 76 1.55 15.31 3.49
C ARG A 76 3.03 15.12 3.24
N ALA A 77 3.40 13.93 2.77
CA ALA A 77 4.73 13.65 2.28
C ALA A 77 4.97 14.44 0.98
N PRO A 78 6.22 14.80 0.67
CA PRO A 78 6.50 15.48 -0.61
C PRO A 78 6.02 14.71 -1.84
N GLU A 79 5.99 13.39 -1.75
CA GLU A 79 5.55 12.52 -2.84
C GLU A 79 4.05 12.57 -3.08
N ALA A 80 3.26 13.06 -2.11
CA ALA A 80 1.81 13.18 -2.23
C ALA A 80 1.45 14.43 -3.05
N THR A 81 1.69 14.36 -4.36
CA THR A 81 1.67 15.51 -5.26
C THR A 81 0.27 15.89 -5.76
N GLY A 82 -0.69 14.98 -5.70
CA GLY A 82 -2.04 15.27 -6.17
C GLY A 82 -2.92 14.03 -6.15
N HIS A 83 -4.20 14.23 -6.44
CA HIS A 83 -5.19 13.15 -6.38
C HIS A 83 -5.10 12.17 -7.57
N ASP A 84 -4.36 12.52 -8.62
CA ASP A 84 -4.16 11.65 -9.78
C ASP A 84 -2.95 10.73 -9.61
N LEU A 85 -2.24 10.84 -8.49
CA LEU A 85 -1.09 9.99 -8.22
C LEU A 85 -1.53 8.53 -8.14
N ARG A 86 -0.83 7.66 -8.87
CA ARG A 86 -1.07 6.22 -8.76
C ARG A 86 -0.30 5.70 -7.55
N VAL A 87 -1.03 5.24 -6.54
CA VAL A 87 -0.44 4.72 -5.30
C VAL A 87 -0.68 3.22 -5.22
N VAL A 88 0.36 2.46 -4.98
CA VAL A 88 0.26 1.02 -4.73
C VAL A 88 0.73 0.76 -3.31
N VAL A 89 -0.21 0.39 -2.45
CA VAL A 89 0.09 0.12 -1.04
C VAL A 89 0.61 -1.31 -0.90
N VAL A 90 1.70 -1.46 -0.16
CA VAL A 90 2.36 -2.75 0.06
C VAL A 90 2.35 -3.07 1.54
N CYS A 91 1.77 -4.21 1.91
CA CYS A 91 1.93 -4.78 3.24
C CYS A 91 2.69 -6.11 3.13
N ASP A 92 2.71 -6.91 4.19
CA ASP A 92 3.53 -8.12 4.17
C ASP A 92 2.96 -9.20 3.23
N GLU A 93 1.65 -9.47 3.32
CA GLU A 93 1.02 -10.57 2.60
C GLU A 93 -0.17 -10.16 1.73
N GLY A 94 -0.48 -8.87 1.66
CA GLY A 94 -1.53 -8.36 0.77
C GLY A 94 -2.92 -8.30 1.37
N TYR A 95 -3.05 -8.33 2.70
CA TYR A 95 -4.36 -8.22 3.38
C TYR A 95 -4.62 -6.80 3.86
N ALA A 96 -3.81 -6.29 4.77
CA ALA A 96 -4.00 -4.94 5.32
C ALA A 96 -3.92 -3.86 4.26
N SER A 97 -3.13 -4.08 3.22
CA SER A 97 -2.96 -3.11 2.14
C SER A 97 -4.26 -2.82 1.38
N SER A 98 -5.16 -3.80 1.28
CA SER A 98 -6.45 -3.58 0.63
C SER A 98 -7.31 -2.58 1.40
N LEU A 99 -7.37 -2.73 2.73
CA LEU A 99 -8.10 -1.78 3.58
C LEU A 99 -7.46 -0.40 3.53
N ALA A 100 -6.14 -0.34 3.54
CA ALA A 100 -5.40 0.91 3.46
C ALA A 100 -5.65 1.63 2.13
N ALA A 101 -5.61 0.92 1.02
CA ALA A 101 -5.89 1.50 -0.29
C ALA A 101 -7.32 2.04 -0.38
N ALA A 102 -8.29 1.31 0.19
CA ALA A 102 -9.67 1.77 0.23
C ALA A 102 -9.81 3.08 1.02
N SER A 103 -9.07 3.20 2.12
CA SER A 103 -9.06 4.43 2.91
C SER A 103 -8.52 5.61 2.09
N LEU A 104 -7.46 5.40 1.32
CA LEU A 104 -6.91 6.45 0.46
C LEU A 104 -7.90 6.86 -0.63
N ARG A 105 -8.67 5.92 -1.17
CA ARG A 105 -9.68 6.25 -2.17
C ARG A 105 -10.78 7.14 -1.59
N GLN A 106 -11.10 6.98 -0.32
CA GLN A 106 -12.06 7.86 0.37
C GLN A 106 -11.56 9.31 0.47
N LEU A 107 -10.25 9.51 0.41
CA LEU A 107 -9.65 10.85 0.37
C LEU A 107 -9.61 11.44 -1.05
N GLY A 108 -10.10 10.70 -2.04
CA GLY A 108 -10.08 11.14 -3.43
C GLY A 108 -8.88 10.67 -4.24
N LEU A 109 -8.02 9.84 -3.66
CA LEU A 109 -6.90 9.23 -4.41
C LEU A 109 -7.45 8.07 -5.24
N HIS A 110 -8.12 8.43 -6.34
CA HIS A 110 -8.92 7.48 -7.12
C HIS A 110 -8.10 6.40 -7.83
N ARG A 111 -6.78 6.56 -7.90
CA ARG A 111 -5.89 5.57 -8.50
C ARG A 111 -5.14 4.74 -7.44
N ALA A 112 -5.53 4.86 -6.17
CA ALA A 112 -4.92 4.05 -5.13
C ALA A 112 -5.38 2.60 -5.23
N THR A 113 -4.44 1.69 -5.11
CA THR A 113 -4.67 0.25 -5.09
C THR A 113 -3.60 -0.42 -4.21
N ASP A 114 -3.52 -1.75 -4.25
CA ASP A 114 -2.56 -2.47 -3.43
C ASP A 114 -1.93 -3.64 -4.18
N LEU A 115 -0.86 -4.17 -3.59
CA LEU A 115 -0.07 -5.25 -4.18
C LEU A 115 -0.59 -6.61 -3.73
N VAL A 116 -1.02 -7.41 -4.70
CA VAL A 116 -1.46 -8.79 -4.46
C VAL A 116 -0.30 -9.58 -3.85
N GLY A 117 -0.56 -10.27 -2.73
CA GLY A 117 0.43 -11.07 -2.05
C GLY A 117 1.49 -10.29 -1.29
N GLY A 118 1.49 -8.97 -1.39
CA GLY A 118 2.37 -8.09 -0.64
C GLY A 118 3.85 -8.30 -0.89
N PHE A 119 4.65 -7.89 0.07
CA PHE A 119 6.10 -7.97 -0.03
C PHE A 119 6.59 -9.42 -0.22
N GLN A 120 5.92 -10.39 0.40
CA GLN A 120 6.33 -11.79 0.27
C GLN A 120 6.22 -12.27 -1.18
N ALA A 121 5.16 -11.88 -1.89
CA ALA A 121 5.00 -12.21 -3.30
C ALA A 121 6.03 -11.48 -4.17
N TRP A 122 6.30 -10.21 -3.87
CA TRP A 122 7.33 -9.41 -4.54
C TRP A 122 8.68 -10.13 -4.46
N ARG A 123 9.08 -10.50 -3.25
CA ARG A 123 10.34 -11.17 -2.99
C ARG A 123 10.41 -12.55 -3.67
N ALA A 124 9.33 -13.32 -3.58
CA ALA A 124 9.28 -14.66 -4.15
C ALA A 124 9.44 -14.65 -5.66
N GLN A 125 9.06 -13.57 -6.33
CA GLN A 125 9.20 -13.43 -7.77
C GLN A 125 10.55 -12.84 -8.20
N GLY A 126 11.46 -12.66 -7.26
CA GLY A 126 12.82 -12.21 -7.56
C GLY A 126 12.93 -10.74 -7.92
N LEU A 127 11.94 -9.93 -7.58
CA LEU A 127 12.00 -8.49 -7.83
C LEU A 127 12.97 -7.82 -6.85
N PRO A 128 13.46 -6.60 -7.17
CA PRO A 128 14.53 -6.00 -6.37
C PRO A 128 14.16 -5.79 -4.90
N VAL A 129 15.07 -6.17 -4.02
CA VAL A 129 14.96 -5.95 -2.58
C VAL A 129 16.30 -5.37 -2.11
N ARG A 130 16.22 -4.30 -1.32
CA ARG A 130 17.40 -3.69 -0.72
C ARG A 130 17.49 -4.13 0.73
N VAL A 131 18.64 -4.73 1.10
CA VAL A 131 18.86 -5.12 2.48
C VAL A 131 19.11 -3.85 3.30
N PRO A 132 18.44 -3.68 4.46
CA PRO A 132 18.70 -2.53 5.31
C PRO A 132 20.16 -2.51 5.77
N GLU A 133 20.73 -1.30 5.85
CA GLU A 133 22.06 -1.15 6.44
C GLU A 133 21.95 -1.42 7.92
N THR A 134 22.76 -2.37 8.39
CA THR A 134 22.89 -2.58 9.83
C THR A 134 23.99 -1.65 10.34
N ALA A 135 23.66 -0.87 11.35
CA ALA A 135 24.67 -0.06 12.02
C ALA A 135 25.63 -1.03 12.74
N GLU A 136 26.87 -0.95 12.40
CA GLU A 136 27.91 -1.72 13.08
C GLU A 136 28.63 -0.87 14.11
#